data_4c61f4dce25b1b677e3f34056e202562
#
_entry.id   4c61f4dce25b1b677e3f34056e202562
#
_cell.length_a   1.000
_cell.length_b   1.000
_cell.length_c   1.000
_cell.angle_alpha   90.00
_cell.angle_beta   90.00
_cell.angle_gamma   90.00
#
_symmetry.space_group_name_H-M   'P 1'
#
loop_
_entity.id
_entity.type
_entity.pdbx_description
1 polymer ?
#
loop_
_entity_poly.entity_id
_entity_poly.type
_entity_poly.pdbx_seq_one_letter_code
_entity_poly.pdbx_strand_id
1 'polypeptide(L)'
;MTFSLHGLAVSRGVAIGRAVLVASSRADVGHYFIEPDNIEAEITRVRISRNAVMDEILRLQTDLPKDAPHEIAALLDVHLMLLQDEQLIGGVKHWIADRHYNAEWALTTQYELIARQFDDMEDEYLRERKADLEQVVERILRHMKGVASPLQSAAQSGVRAGSSRKQSQQDLLLDDTLDVPLVLVAHDISPADMLQFKQSLFAGFATDVGGKTSHTAIVARSMDIPAVVGARSASQLIKQDDWVIIDGDAGVLIVDPSPIILAEYGFKQRQGELERQRLNRLRNTPSMTLDGQRIELLANIEMPDDTVGAMQAGAVGVGLFRSEFLFMGRKGKLPGENEQYLAYRKAIEGMQGLPVTIRTVDIGSDKPLDRPAGKAQDSHLNPALGLRAIRWSLADPPMFLTQLRAILRAAAHGHVNLLVPMLAHAREIRQTLTLIEQARTQLDKQGVAYGPVRLGAMIEVPAAALTVPLFLRYFDFLSIGTNDLIQYTLAIDRADESVAHLYDPCHPAVLRLVADTIAECQRQGKDVTVCGEMAGDMGMTRLLLGLGLRSFSMHPSQILAVKQQILRADTGKLKLWAQQVLDSEEPGALL
;
A
#
# COMPACT_ATOMS: atom_id res chain seq x y z
N MET A 1 8.95 -24.58 24.44
CA MET A 1 8.50 -23.60 25.47
C MET A 1 7.75 -22.49 24.75
N THR A 2 6.48 -22.31 25.04
CA THR A 2 5.67 -21.30 24.35
C THR A 2 6.14 -19.88 24.72
N PHE A 3 6.37 -19.04 23.73
CA PHE A 3 6.67 -17.61 23.90
C PHE A 3 6.04 -16.79 22.77
N SER A 4 5.90 -15.49 22.97
CA SER A 4 5.36 -14.57 21.98
C SER A 4 6.37 -13.49 21.62
N LEU A 5 6.37 -13.11 20.34
CA LEU A 5 7.11 -11.99 19.79
C LEU A 5 6.09 -10.96 19.28
N HIS A 6 6.43 -9.68 19.40
CA HIS A 6 5.58 -8.60 18.98
C HIS A 6 6.25 -7.83 17.84
N GLY A 7 5.47 -7.53 16.82
CA GLY A 7 5.84 -6.71 15.69
C GLY A 7 4.69 -5.79 15.30
N LEU A 8 4.72 -5.31 14.08
CA LEU A 8 3.69 -4.46 13.51
C LEU A 8 2.68 -5.29 12.73
N ALA A 9 1.41 -5.10 13.03
CA ALA A 9 0.28 -5.64 12.27
C ALA A 9 0.23 -4.96 10.89
N VAL A 10 0.40 -5.71 9.80
CA VAL A 10 0.41 -5.15 8.44
C VAL A 10 -0.64 -5.75 7.52
N SER A 11 -1.02 -7.01 7.73
CA SER A 11 -2.09 -7.67 6.99
C SER A 11 -2.88 -8.57 7.93
N ARG A 12 -4.21 -8.51 7.85
CA ARG A 12 -5.14 -9.12 8.79
C ARG A 12 -5.22 -10.64 8.67
N GLY A 13 -5.70 -11.27 9.72
CA GLY A 13 -6.00 -12.70 9.79
C GLY A 13 -5.03 -13.50 10.64
N VAL A 14 -5.30 -14.80 10.73
CA VAL A 14 -4.51 -15.75 11.51
C VAL A 14 -3.93 -16.79 10.58
N ALA A 15 -2.60 -16.98 10.65
CA ALA A 15 -1.92 -18.09 10.01
C ALA A 15 -1.35 -19.05 11.07
N ILE A 16 -1.56 -20.35 10.89
CA ILE A 16 -1.04 -21.41 11.76
C ILE A 16 -0.28 -22.38 10.88
N GLY A 17 0.98 -22.67 11.21
CA GLY A 17 1.78 -23.57 10.39
C GLY A 17 3.16 -23.85 10.95
N ARG A 18 3.95 -24.60 10.16
CA ARG A 18 5.34 -24.90 10.47
C ARG A 18 6.26 -23.80 9.94
N ALA A 19 7.19 -23.34 10.76
CA ALA A 19 8.15 -22.33 10.39
C ALA A 19 9.11 -22.80 9.30
N VAL A 20 9.26 -21.99 8.27
CA VAL A 20 10.31 -22.11 7.27
C VAL A 20 11.22 -20.91 7.41
N LEU A 21 12.45 -21.14 7.85
CA LEU A 21 13.43 -20.08 8.02
C LEU A 21 14.14 -19.77 6.72
N VAL A 22 14.21 -18.48 6.39
CA VAL A 22 15.05 -17.97 5.33
C VAL A 22 16.34 -17.48 5.96
N ALA A 23 17.40 -18.30 5.86
CA ALA A 23 18.70 -17.96 6.39
C ALA A 23 19.34 -16.81 5.60
N SER A 24 19.91 -15.82 6.28
CA SER A 24 20.75 -14.81 5.67
C SER A 24 22.09 -15.42 5.26
N SER A 25 22.46 -15.30 3.98
CA SER A 25 23.72 -15.80 3.44
C SER A 25 24.94 -15.03 3.91
N ARG A 26 24.74 -13.89 4.58
CA ARG A 26 25.80 -13.00 5.06
C ARG A 26 26.44 -13.49 6.36
N ALA A 27 25.72 -14.22 7.19
CA ALA A 27 26.21 -14.68 8.49
C ALA A 27 27.39 -15.66 8.40
N ASP A 28 27.66 -16.22 7.22
CA ASP A 28 28.67 -17.28 7.02
C ASP A 28 29.58 -16.97 5.82
N VAL A 29 30.15 -15.75 5.79
CA VAL A 29 31.13 -15.35 4.75
C VAL A 29 32.52 -15.66 5.24
N GLY A 30 33.20 -16.57 4.53
CA GLY A 30 34.64 -16.85 4.78
C GLY A 30 35.50 -15.66 4.37
N HIS A 31 36.36 -15.19 5.28
CA HIS A 31 37.31 -14.12 5.03
C HIS A 31 38.72 -14.71 4.87
N TYR A 32 39.22 -14.73 3.63
CA TYR A 32 40.59 -15.19 3.37
C TYR A 32 41.23 -14.41 2.23
N PHE A 33 42.56 -14.37 2.21
CA PHE A 33 43.33 -13.77 1.14
C PHE A 33 43.54 -14.79 0.02
N ILE A 34 43.49 -14.31 -1.21
CA ILE A 34 43.73 -15.12 -2.40
C ILE A 34 45.16 -14.90 -2.94
N GLU A 35 45.69 -15.92 -3.60
CA GLU A 35 46.95 -15.81 -4.33
C GLU A 35 46.77 -14.93 -5.59
N PRO A 36 47.82 -14.18 -6.01
CA PRO A 36 47.76 -13.29 -7.17
C PRO A 36 47.23 -13.95 -8.44
N ASP A 37 47.58 -15.22 -8.65
CA ASP A 37 47.12 -16.00 -9.83
C ASP A 37 45.60 -16.27 -9.84
N ASN A 38 44.94 -16.13 -8.73
CA ASN A 38 43.49 -16.36 -8.58
C ASN A 38 42.63 -15.09 -8.71
N ILE A 39 43.22 -13.91 -8.85
CA ILE A 39 42.52 -12.61 -8.91
C ILE A 39 41.48 -12.60 -10.03
N GLU A 40 41.88 -12.95 -11.25
CA GLU A 40 40.97 -12.98 -12.41
C GLU A 40 39.87 -14.03 -12.29
N ALA A 41 40.14 -15.15 -11.62
CA ALA A 41 39.14 -16.19 -11.36
C ALA A 41 38.06 -15.67 -10.39
N GLU A 42 38.44 -14.99 -9.31
CA GLU A 42 37.52 -14.42 -8.33
C GLU A 42 36.70 -13.26 -8.92
N ILE A 43 37.30 -12.36 -9.70
CA ILE A 43 36.57 -11.31 -10.43
C ILE A 43 35.56 -11.91 -11.40
N THR A 44 35.97 -12.96 -12.12
CA THR A 44 35.07 -13.67 -13.04
C THR A 44 33.91 -14.33 -12.30
N ARG A 45 34.14 -14.90 -11.13
CA ARG A 45 33.14 -15.52 -10.26
C ARG A 45 32.08 -14.50 -9.81
N VAL A 46 32.47 -13.29 -9.39
CA VAL A 46 31.55 -12.18 -9.08
C VAL A 46 30.72 -11.82 -10.31
N ARG A 47 31.36 -11.67 -11.48
CA ARG A 47 30.70 -11.29 -12.73
C ARG A 47 29.66 -12.32 -13.17
N ILE A 48 29.99 -13.62 -13.09
CA ILE A 48 29.08 -14.71 -13.44
C ILE A 48 27.87 -14.68 -12.49
N SER A 49 28.11 -14.56 -11.17
CA SER A 49 27.04 -14.55 -10.19
C SER A 49 26.12 -13.33 -10.32
N ARG A 50 26.69 -12.13 -10.56
CA ARG A 50 25.92 -10.94 -10.86
C ARG A 50 25.02 -11.12 -12.11
N ASN A 51 25.59 -11.63 -13.20
CA ASN A 51 24.83 -11.81 -14.44
C ASN A 51 23.71 -12.84 -14.26
N ALA A 52 23.95 -13.92 -13.54
CA ALA A 52 22.92 -14.91 -13.25
C ALA A 52 21.76 -14.31 -12.41
N VAL A 53 22.06 -13.46 -11.43
CA VAL A 53 21.04 -12.72 -10.65
C VAL A 53 20.28 -11.72 -11.54
N MET A 54 20.98 -11.02 -12.47
CA MET A 54 20.32 -10.16 -13.46
C MET A 54 19.34 -10.94 -14.34
N ASP A 55 19.78 -12.09 -14.87
CA ASP A 55 18.93 -12.94 -15.72
C ASP A 55 17.73 -13.50 -14.93
N GLU A 56 17.90 -13.83 -13.65
CA GLU A 56 16.81 -14.23 -12.76
C GLU A 56 15.78 -13.12 -12.62
N ILE A 57 16.21 -11.88 -12.30
CA ILE A 57 15.30 -10.73 -12.12
C ILE A 57 14.59 -10.38 -13.43
N LEU A 58 15.27 -10.44 -14.59
CA LEU A 58 14.65 -10.20 -15.89
C LEU A 58 13.59 -11.25 -16.23
N ARG A 59 13.82 -12.52 -15.87
CA ARG A 59 12.79 -13.57 -15.99
C ARG A 59 11.61 -13.28 -15.10
N LEU A 60 11.83 -12.93 -13.82
CA LEU A 60 10.76 -12.56 -12.89
C LEU A 60 9.94 -11.39 -13.43
N GLN A 61 10.56 -10.38 -14.05
CA GLN A 61 9.84 -9.29 -14.70
C GLN A 61 8.98 -9.75 -15.89
N THR A 62 9.51 -10.71 -16.68
CA THR A 62 8.79 -11.25 -17.85
C THR A 62 7.62 -12.13 -17.42
N ASP A 63 7.80 -12.89 -16.34
CA ASP A 63 6.83 -13.84 -15.81
C ASP A 63 5.85 -13.20 -14.79
N LEU A 64 5.97 -11.88 -14.57
CA LEU A 64 5.05 -11.14 -13.69
C LEU A 64 3.60 -11.38 -14.11
N PRO A 65 2.73 -11.83 -13.21
CA PRO A 65 1.29 -11.87 -13.46
C PRO A 65 0.79 -10.49 -13.90
N LYS A 66 -0.19 -10.45 -14.80
CA LYS A 66 -0.75 -9.18 -15.28
C LYS A 66 -1.43 -8.35 -14.19
N ASP A 67 -1.75 -9.00 -13.10
CA ASP A 67 -2.36 -8.47 -11.86
C ASP A 67 -1.35 -8.26 -10.72
N ALA A 68 -0.05 -8.44 -10.98
CA ALA A 68 0.98 -8.16 -9.98
C ALA A 68 1.04 -6.66 -9.65
N PRO A 69 1.20 -6.28 -8.37
CA PRO A 69 1.36 -4.89 -7.96
C PRO A 69 2.50 -4.20 -8.72
N HIS A 70 2.24 -2.98 -9.20
CA HIS A 70 3.21 -2.23 -10.02
C HIS A 70 4.49 -1.90 -9.24
N GLU A 71 4.39 -1.77 -7.93
CA GLU A 71 5.51 -1.54 -7.01
C GLU A 71 6.55 -2.65 -7.14
N ILE A 72 6.12 -3.88 -7.38
CA ILE A 72 7.02 -5.01 -7.56
C ILE A 72 7.84 -4.86 -8.83
N ALA A 73 7.23 -4.43 -9.93
CA ALA A 73 7.95 -4.19 -11.19
C ALA A 73 8.97 -3.05 -11.03
N ALA A 74 8.57 -1.95 -10.39
CA ALA A 74 9.45 -0.80 -10.12
C ALA A 74 10.64 -1.19 -9.22
N LEU A 75 10.41 -2.05 -8.26
CA LEU A 75 11.45 -2.52 -7.35
C LEU A 75 12.43 -3.49 -8.03
N LEU A 76 11.95 -4.35 -8.93
CA LEU A 76 12.83 -5.19 -9.76
C LEU A 76 13.72 -4.33 -10.67
N ASP A 77 13.20 -3.20 -11.20
CA ASP A 77 14.00 -2.22 -11.94
C ASP A 77 15.11 -1.61 -11.09
N VAL A 78 14.81 -1.29 -9.83
CA VAL A 78 15.82 -0.79 -8.87
C VAL A 78 16.91 -1.83 -8.62
N HIS A 79 16.55 -3.09 -8.41
CA HIS A 79 17.52 -4.16 -8.24
C HIS A 79 18.41 -4.33 -9.48
N LEU A 80 17.84 -4.25 -10.70
CA LEU A 80 18.63 -4.28 -11.94
C LEU A 80 19.60 -3.09 -12.04
N MET A 81 19.18 -1.90 -11.57
CA MET A 81 20.07 -0.73 -11.54
C MET A 81 21.21 -0.92 -10.55
N LEU A 82 20.94 -1.41 -9.35
CA LEU A 82 21.97 -1.68 -8.33
C LEU A 82 22.98 -2.74 -8.82
N LEU A 83 22.51 -3.77 -9.55
CA LEU A 83 23.38 -4.77 -10.17
C LEU A 83 24.28 -4.21 -11.28
N GLN A 84 23.90 -3.07 -11.88
CA GLN A 84 24.67 -2.38 -12.92
C GLN A 84 25.51 -1.22 -12.37
N ASP A 85 25.40 -0.93 -11.06
CA ASP A 85 26.11 0.18 -10.44
C ASP A 85 27.62 -0.08 -10.42
N GLU A 86 28.37 0.85 -11.03
CA GLU A 86 29.83 0.79 -11.08
C GLU A 86 30.48 0.97 -9.70
N GLN A 87 29.83 1.68 -8.76
CA GLN A 87 30.32 1.81 -7.40
C GLN A 87 30.32 0.46 -6.67
N LEU A 88 29.29 -0.34 -6.87
CA LEU A 88 29.21 -1.68 -6.29
C LEU A 88 30.22 -2.62 -6.96
N ILE A 89 30.14 -2.78 -8.26
CA ILE A 89 30.91 -3.81 -8.99
C ILE A 89 32.37 -3.41 -9.19
N GLY A 90 32.64 -2.14 -9.48
CA GLY A 90 34.00 -1.62 -9.60
C GLY A 90 34.74 -1.63 -8.27
N GLY A 91 34.04 -1.28 -7.15
CA GLY A 91 34.60 -1.37 -5.82
C GLY A 91 34.96 -2.80 -5.41
N VAL A 92 34.12 -3.78 -5.70
CA VAL A 92 34.42 -5.20 -5.45
C VAL A 92 35.68 -5.65 -6.22
N LYS A 93 35.81 -5.27 -7.48
CA LYS A 93 37.02 -5.56 -8.28
C LYS A 93 38.28 -4.96 -7.66
N HIS A 94 38.19 -3.72 -7.15
CA HIS A 94 39.30 -3.06 -6.47
C HIS A 94 39.73 -3.82 -5.20
N TRP A 95 38.77 -4.27 -4.35
CA TRP A 95 39.08 -5.07 -3.17
C TRP A 95 39.77 -6.41 -3.51
N ILE A 96 39.33 -7.07 -4.58
CA ILE A 96 39.94 -8.33 -5.05
C ILE A 96 41.36 -8.07 -5.60
N ALA A 97 41.51 -7.08 -6.48
CA ALA A 97 42.77 -6.83 -7.19
C ALA A 97 43.85 -6.25 -6.26
N ASP A 98 43.51 -5.27 -5.42
CA ASP A 98 44.50 -4.50 -4.66
C ASP A 98 44.68 -5.03 -3.24
N ARG A 99 43.67 -5.67 -2.66
CA ARG A 99 43.69 -6.19 -1.28
C ARG A 99 43.72 -7.71 -1.21
N HIS A 100 43.60 -8.38 -2.36
CA HIS A 100 43.61 -9.84 -2.48
C HIS A 100 42.53 -10.52 -1.62
N TYR A 101 41.35 -9.87 -1.45
CA TYR A 101 40.24 -10.47 -0.75
C TYR A 101 39.55 -11.50 -1.66
N ASN A 102 39.05 -12.61 -1.10
CA ASN A 102 38.15 -13.48 -1.85
C ASN A 102 36.84 -12.75 -2.23
N ALA A 103 36.15 -13.24 -3.23
CA ALA A 103 35.01 -12.57 -3.84
C ALA A 103 33.88 -12.24 -2.84
N GLU A 104 33.56 -13.15 -1.91
CA GLU A 104 32.51 -12.94 -0.91
C GLU A 104 32.89 -11.83 0.09
N TRP A 105 34.13 -11.84 0.56
CA TRP A 105 34.63 -10.82 1.48
C TRP A 105 34.70 -9.45 0.80
N ALA A 106 35.20 -9.39 -0.44
CA ALA A 106 35.24 -8.15 -1.23
C ALA A 106 33.84 -7.55 -1.43
N LEU A 107 32.85 -8.40 -1.75
CA LEU A 107 31.47 -7.97 -1.94
C LEU A 107 30.84 -7.46 -0.63
N THR A 108 31.06 -8.16 0.48
CA THR A 108 30.54 -7.73 1.79
C THR A 108 31.20 -6.43 2.26
N THR A 109 32.53 -6.28 2.08
CA THR A 109 33.23 -5.05 2.43
C THR A 109 32.75 -3.85 1.61
N GLN A 110 32.55 -4.03 0.30
CA GLN A 110 32.03 -2.96 -0.56
C GLN A 110 30.61 -2.57 -0.18
N TYR A 111 29.76 -3.58 0.10
CA TYR A 111 28.42 -3.33 0.62
C TYR A 111 28.44 -2.49 1.89
N GLU A 112 29.26 -2.86 2.91
CA GLU A 112 29.34 -2.12 4.16
C GLU A 112 29.79 -0.66 3.97
N LEU A 113 30.70 -0.43 3.02
CA LEU A 113 31.15 0.91 2.68
C LEU A 113 30.01 1.75 2.09
N ILE A 114 29.25 1.20 1.15
CA ILE A 114 28.12 1.90 0.55
C ILE A 114 26.96 2.02 1.56
N ALA A 115 26.70 1.00 2.36
CA ALA A 115 25.65 1.01 3.39
C ALA A 115 25.85 2.13 4.42
N ARG A 116 27.10 2.40 4.84
CA ARG A 116 27.43 3.53 5.72
C ARG A 116 27.10 4.88 5.07
N GLN A 117 27.32 5.02 3.76
CA GLN A 117 26.95 6.25 3.05
C GLN A 117 25.45 6.48 3.08
N PHE A 118 24.63 5.41 2.98
CA PHE A 118 23.18 5.51 3.14
C PHE A 118 22.76 5.83 4.59
N ASP A 119 23.46 5.29 5.60
CA ASP A 119 23.17 5.60 7.01
C ASP A 119 23.47 7.07 7.37
N ASP A 120 24.46 7.68 6.70
CA ASP A 120 24.83 9.09 6.88
C ASP A 120 23.90 10.07 6.13
N MET A 121 22.97 9.57 5.31
CA MET A 121 22.00 10.40 4.57
C MET A 121 20.86 10.84 5.48
N GLU A 122 20.50 12.12 5.43
CA GLU A 122 19.38 12.68 6.19
C GLU A 122 18.00 12.24 5.61
N ASP A 123 17.94 11.82 4.35
CA ASP A 123 16.74 11.43 3.63
C ASP A 123 16.35 9.97 3.96
N GLU A 124 15.17 9.79 4.56
CA GLU A 124 14.62 8.50 4.96
C GLU A 124 14.39 7.56 3.77
N TYR A 125 13.96 8.09 2.63
CA TYR A 125 13.77 7.31 1.40
C TYR A 125 15.09 6.75 0.85
N LEU A 126 16.18 7.55 0.92
CA LEU A 126 17.50 7.06 0.51
C LEU A 126 18.05 6.04 1.50
N ARG A 127 17.74 6.16 2.79
CA ARG A 127 18.08 5.14 3.79
C ARG A 127 17.37 3.81 3.55
N GLU A 128 16.13 3.82 3.08
CA GLU A 128 15.41 2.60 2.68
C GLU A 128 16.09 1.86 1.53
N ARG A 129 16.80 2.57 0.63
CA ARG A 129 17.59 1.96 -0.46
C ARG A 129 18.74 1.07 0.02
N LYS A 130 19.18 1.25 1.25
CA LYS A 130 20.13 0.32 1.90
C LYS A 130 19.58 -1.10 1.95
N ALA A 131 18.28 -1.26 2.22
CA ALA A 131 17.63 -2.57 2.21
C ALA A 131 17.62 -3.21 0.82
N ASP A 132 17.36 -2.43 -0.25
CA ASP A 132 17.41 -2.92 -1.63
C ASP A 132 18.83 -3.38 -2.00
N LEU A 133 19.84 -2.60 -1.64
CA LEU A 133 21.25 -2.98 -1.85
C LEU A 133 21.62 -4.25 -1.08
N GLU A 134 21.16 -4.38 0.14
CA GLU A 134 21.36 -5.57 0.98
C GLU A 134 20.78 -6.82 0.31
N GLN A 135 19.57 -6.73 -0.21
CA GLN A 135 18.89 -7.83 -0.91
C GLN A 135 19.62 -8.25 -2.19
N VAL A 136 20.12 -7.28 -2.96
CA VAL A 136 20.91 -7.54 -4.18
C VAL A 136 22.22 -8.26 -3.84
N VAL A 137 22.95 -7.78 -2.83
CA VAL A 137 24.22 -8.37 -2.38
C VAL A 137 23.99 -9.78 -1.85
N GLU A 138 22.94 -10.00 -1.08
CA GLU A 138 22.59 -11.32 -0.57
C GLU A 138 22.28 -12.32 -1.69
N ARG A 139 21.59 -11.91 -2.74
CA ARG A 139 21.33 -12.76 -3.91
C ARG A 139 22.62 -13.16 -4.64
N ILE A 140 23.56 -12.20 -4.80
CA ILE A 140 24.87 -12.50 -5.41
C ILE A 140 25.61 -13.51 -4.52
N LEU A 141 25.66 -13.33 -3.21
CA LEU A 141 26.31 -14.25 -2.26
C LEU A 141 25.70 -15.65 -2.29
N ARG A 142 24.37 -15.77 -2.36
CA ARG A 142 23.68 -17.06 -2.49
C ARG A 142 24.08 -17.78 -3.78
N HIS A 143 24.07 -17.04 -4.90
CA HIS A 143 24.47 -17.63 -6.18
C HIS A 143 25.93 -18.09 -6.15
N MET A 144 26.84 -17.33 -5.55
CA MET A 144 28.26 -17.69 -5.39
C MET A 144 28.43 -18.97 -4.55
N LYS A 145 27.57 -19.18 -3.55
CA LYS A 145 27.56 -20.39 -2.69
C LYS A 145 26.83 -21.58 -3.33
N GLY A 146 26.18 -21.40 -4.48
CA GLY A 146 25.35 -22.44 -5.13
C GLY A 146 24.10 -22.81 -4.33
N VAL A 147 23.60 -21.92 -3.46
CA VAL A 147 22.41 -22.16 -2.64
C VAL A 147 21.18 -21.74 -3.44
N ALA A 148 20.23 -22.67 -3.63
CA ALA A 148 18.95 -22.39 -4.28
C ALA A 148 18.13 -21.34 -3.50
N SER A 149 17.19 -20.65 -4.19
CA SER A 149 16.26 -19.72 -3.52
C SER A 149 15.62 -20.41 -2.30
N PRO A 150 15.54 -19.73 -1.14
CA PRO A 150 14.97 -20.32 0.08
C PRO A 150 13.54 -20.83 -0.12
N LEU A 151 12.76 -20.13 -0.95
CA LEU A 151 11.38 -20.53 -1.27
C LEU A 151 11.33 -21.77 -2.16
N GLN A 152 12.28 -21.95 -3.07
CA GLN A 152 12.40 -23.19 -3.88
C GLN A 152 12.87 -24.36 -3.03
N SER A 153 13.80 -24.12 -2.10
CA SER A 153 14.26 -25.12 -1.14
C SER A 153 13.16 -25.55 -0.17
N ALA A 154 12.36 -24.59 0.31
CA ALA A 154 11.22 -24.84 1.20
C ALA A 154 10.11 -25.61 0.48
N ALA A 155 9.79 -25.26 -0.76
CA ALA A 155 8.81 -25.97 -1.59
C ALA A 155 9.24 -27.43 -1.85
N GLN A 156 10.53 -27.68 -2.05
CA GLN A 156 11.07 -29.04 -2.23
C GLN A 156 11.16 -29.83 -0.92
N SER A 157 11.42 -29.16 0.19
CA SER A 157 11.52 -29.78 1.52
C SER A 157 10.13 -30.12 2.09
N GLY A 158 9.12 -29.28 1.87
CA GLY A 158 7.73 -29.51 2.28
C GLY A 158 7.12 -30.75 1.64
N VAL A 159 7.44 -31.01 0.38
CA VAL A 159 6.99 -32.22 -0.37
C VAL A 159 7.68 -33.50 0.15
N ARG A 160 8.88 -33.41 0.70
CA ARG A 160 9.64 -34.58 1.22
C ARG A 160 9.36 -34.88 2.71
N ALA A 161 8.79 -33.96 3.46
CA ALA A 161 8.61 -34.09 4.90
C ALA A 161 7.48 -35.07 5.32
N GLY A 162 6.63 -35.50 4.37
CA GLY A 162 5.55 -36.46 4.63
C GLY A 162 5.99 -37.91 4.89
N SER A 163 7.29 -38.28 4.74
CA SER A 163 7.70 -39.68 4.75
C SER A 163 8.60 -40.10 5.91
N SER A 164 8.97 -39.25 6.87
CA SER A 164 9.94 -39.67 7.92
C SER A 164 9.88 -38.86 9.23
N ARG A 165 8.70 -38.59 9.79
CA ARG A 165 8.60 -37.84 11.06
C ARG A 165 8.01 -38.69 12.19
N LYS A 166 8.66 -38.60 13.37
CA LYS A 166 8.04 -39.01 14.64
C LYS A 166 6.85 -38.09 14.90
N GLN A 167 5.63 -38.67 14.87
CA GLN A 167 4.40 -37.97 15.23
C GLN A 167 4.51 -37.38 16.63
N SER A 168 4.37 -36.06 16.73
CA SER A 168 4.22 -35.39 18.02
C SER A 168 2.75 -35.42 18.44
N GLN A 169 2.50 -35.32 19.75
CA GLN A 169 1.13 -35.26 20.30
C GLN A 169 0.30 -34.08 19.73
N GLN A 170 0.95 -33.09 19.13
CA GLN A 170 0.33 -31.93 18.50
C GLN A 170 -0.18 -32.21 17.07
N ASP A 171 0.45 -33.18 16.36
CA ASP A 171 0.03 -33.57 15.00
C ASP A 171 -1.31 -34.34 15.02
N LEU A 172 -1.71 -34.89 16.16
CA LEU A 172 -2.97 -35.62 16.35
C LEU A 172 -4.22 -34.75 16.45
N LEU A 173 -4.06 -33.41 16.56
CA LEU A 173 -5.17 -32.48 16.67
C LEU A 173 -5.56 -31.86 15.32
N LEU A 174 -4.78 -32.09 14.27
CA LEU A 174 -5.03 -31.67 12.91
C LEU A 174 -5.34 -32.91 12.06
N ASP A 175 -6.41 -32.83 11.28
CA ASP A 175 -6.89 -33.91 10.42
C ASP A 175 -5.76 -34.46 9.53
N ASP A 176 -5.43 -35.72 9.64
CA ASP A 176 -4.23 -36.40 9.10
C ASP A 176 -4.10 -36.41 7.56
N THR A 177 -4.97 -35.69 6.85
CA THR A 177 -5.07 -35.71 5.37
C THR A 177 -4.73 -34.41 4.67
N LEU A 178 -4.40 -33.31 5.40
CA LEU A 178 -4.09 -32.02 4.83
C LEU A 178 -2.60 -31.71 4.95
N ASP A 179 -1.97 -31.26 3.86
CA ASP A 179 -0.63 -30.66 3.88
C ASP A 179 -0.59 -29.55 4.94
N VAL A 180 0.27 -29.72 5.96
CA VAL A 180 0.40 -28.74 7.05
C VAL A 180 0.88 -27.41 6.44
N PRO A 181 0.14 -26.30 6.63
CA PRO A 181 0.53 -25.01 6.08
C PRO A 181 1.91 -24.59 6.60
N LEU A 182 2.65 -23.85 5.78
CA LEU A 182 3.96 -23.31 6.12
C LEU A 182 3.84 -21.83 6.47
N VAL A 183 4.65 -21.38 7.44
CA VAL A 183 4.79 -19.98 7.84
C VAL A 183 6.23 -19.56 7.55
N LEU A 184 6.39 -18.55 6.71
CA LEU A 184 7.71 -18.05 6.35
C LEU A 184 8.22 -17.09 7.43
N VAL A 185 9.45 -17.30 7.89
CA VAL A 185 10.13 -16.41 8.84
C VAL A 185 11.49 -16.02 8.27
N ALA A 186 11.71 -14.73 8.15
CA ALA A 186 12.92 -14.18 7.53
C ALA A 186 13.42 -12.95 8.28
N HIS A 187 14.68 -12.59 8.07
CA HIS A 187 15.17 -11.28 8.49
C HIS A 187 14.47 -10.18 7.70
N ASP A 188 14.45 -10.31 6.37
CA ASP A 188 13.66 -9.51 5.43
C ASP A 188 13.26 -10.38 4.24
N ILE A 189 12.23 -9.98 3.50
CA ILE A 189 11.76 -10.70 2.32
C ILE A 189 11.82 -9.74 1.13
N SER A 190 12.60 -10.12 0.11
CA SER A 190 12.64 -9.31 -1.09
C SER A 190 11.32 -9.41 -1.88
N PRO A 191 10.93 -8.36 -2.60
CA PRO A 191 9.75 -8.40 -3.47
C PRO A 191 9.82 -9.49 -4.55
N ALA A 192 11.02 -9.78 -5.04
CA ALA A 192 11.21 -10.87 -5.99
C ALA A 192 10.98 -12.26 -5.35
N ASP A 193 11.30 -12.41 -4.05
CA ASP A 193 10.96 -13.61 -3.30
C ASP A 193 9.45 -13.66 -3.00
N MET A 194 8.81 -12.51 -2.71
CA MET A 194 7.36 -12.42 -2.54
C MET A 194 6.58 -12.85 -3.79
N LEU A 195 7.09 -12.58 -5.01
CA LEU A 195 6.48 -13.08 -6.24
C LEU A 195 6.49 -14.61 -6.36
N GLN A 196 7.47 -15.25 -5.76
CA GLN A 196 7.54 -16.72 -5.69
C GLN A 196 6.71 -17.28 -4.53
N PHE A 197 6.14 -16.41 -3.69
CA PHE A 197 5.29 -16.79 -2.57
C PHE A 197 3.97 -17.36 -3.08
N LYS A 198 3.87 -18.67 -3.08
CA LYS A 198 2.64 -19.37 -3.48
C LYS A 198 1.73 -19.51 -2.26
N GLN A 199 0.58 -18.85 -2.28
CA GLN A 199 -0.44 -18.94 -1.21
C GLN A 199 -0.88 -20.38 -0.93
N SER A 200 -0.74 -21.28 -1.90
CA SER A 200 -1.03 -22.71 -1.72
C SER A 200 -0.04 -23.43 -0.79
N LEU A 201 1.13 -22.84 -0.50
CA LEU A 201 2.17 -23.44 0.33
C LEU A 201 2.36 -22.69 1.65
N PHE A 202 2.24 -21.36 1.62
CA PHE A 202 2.49 -20.50 2.77
C PHE A 202 1.22 -19.81 3.23
N ALA A 203 0.86 -20.02 4.50
CA ALA A 203 -0.32 -19.42 5.12
C ALA A 203 -0.07 -17.99 5.62
N GLY A 204 1.18 -17.62 5.87
CA GLY A 204 1.56 -16.30 6.38
C GLY A 204 3.07 -16.13 6.46
N PHE A 205 3.52 -14.92 6.80
CA PHE A 205 4.94 -14.66 7.00
C PHE A 205 5.22 -13.64 8.11
N ALA A 206 6.45 -13.68 8.62
CA ALA A 206 6.97 -12.72 9.59
C ALA A 206 8.38 -12.26 9.20
N THR A 207 8.69 -10.97 9.46
CA THR A 207 10.04 -10.42 9.26
C THR A 207 10.57 -9.70 10.50
N ASP A 208 11.90 -9.75 10.69
CA ASP A 208 12.57 -9.05 11.78
C ASP A 208 12.54 -7.55 11.59
N VAL A 209 12.71 -7.10 10.35
CA VAL A 209 12.72 -5.69 9.96
C VAL A 209 11.47 -5.33 9.14
N GLY A 210 11.25 -4.04 8.95
CA GLY A 210 10.15 -3.50 8.15
C GLY A 210 9.17 -2.69 8.99
N GLY A 211 8.63 -1.63 8.38
CA GLY A 211 7.58 -0.77 8.93
C GLY A 211 6.23 -1.01 8.25
N LYS A 212 5.19 -0.30 8.68
CA LYS A 212 3.85 -0.35 8.05
C LYS A 212 3.85 0.10 6.58
N THR A 213 4.82 0.90 6.20
CA THR A 213 5.03 1.44 4.85
C THR A 213 6.06 0.66 4.04
N SER A 214 6.72 -0.36 4.62
CA SER A 214 7.73 -1.15 3.91
C SER A 214 7.11 -1.87 2.70
N HIS A 215 7.94 -2.15 1.70
CA HIS A 215 7.53 -2.88 0.49
C HIS A 215 6.91 -4.25 0.82
N THR A 216 7.49 -4.96 1.79
CA THR A 216 6.98 -6.22 2.30
C THR A 216 5.57 -6.08 2.88
N ALA A 217 5.31 -5.00 3.63
CA ALA A 217 3.99 -4.71 4.21
C ALA A 217 2.95 -4.36 3.12
N ILE A 218 3.33 -3.61 2.10
CA ILE A 218 2.47 -3.25 0.97
C ILE A 218 2.05 -4.51 0.22
N VAL A 219 3.02 -5.38 -0.11
CA VAL A 219 2.74 -6.64 -0.84
C VAL A 219 1.88 -7.58 0.00
N ALA A 220 2.14 -7.70 1.32
CA ALA A 220 1.31 -8.51 2.22
C ALA A 220 -0.17 -8.11 2.17
N ARG A 221 -0.43 -6.80 2.24
CA ARG A 221 -1.80 -6.25 2.14
C ARG A 221 -2.45 -6.52 0.80
N SER A 222 -1.71 -6.34 -0.30
CA SER A 222 -2.24 -6.58 -1.64
C SER A 222 -2.57 -8.04 -1.91
N MET A 223 -1.83 -8.97 -1.29
CA MET A 223 -2.05 -10.41 -1.41
C MET A 223 -3.02 -10.97 -0.36
N ASP A 224 -3.51 -10.16 0.60
CA ASP A 224 -4.39 -10.56 1.71
C ASP A 224 -3.83 -11.76 2.52
N ILE A 225 -2.50 -11.72 2.79
CA ILE A 225 -1.79 -12.77 3.53
C ILE A 225 -1.50 -12.26 4.94
N PRO A 226 -1.86 -13.03 6.01
CA PRO A 226 -1.51 -12.67 7.38
C PRO A 226 -0.02 -12.44 7.55
N ALA A 227 0.37 -11.25 8.02
CA ALA A 227 1.76 -10.86 8.12
C ALA A 227 2.05 -9.96 9.32
N VAL A 228 3.23 -10.19 9.92
CA VAL A 228 3.78 -9.37 10.99
C VAL A 228 5.20 -8.96 10.59
N VAL A 229 5.48 -7.67 10.57
CA VAL A 229 6.83 -7.14 10.27
C VAL A 229 7.42 -6.45 11.50
N GLY A 230 8.74 -6.24 11.49
CA GLY A 230 9.42 -5.57 12.61
C GLY A 230 9.45 -6.40 13.90
N ALA A 231 9.44 -7.73 13.80
CA ALA A 231 9.50 -8.63 14.95
C ALA A 231 10.90 -8.72 15.59
N ARG A 232 11.88 -7.97 15.09
CA ARG A 232 13.26 -7.74 15.57
C ARG A 232 14.17 -8.95 15.59
N SER A 233 13.76 -10.09 16.11
CA SER A 233 14.60 -11.27 16.34
C SER A 233 13.87 -12.59 16.06
N ALA A 234 12.78 -12.57 15.32
CA ALA A 234 11.99 -13.76 15.01
C ALA A 234 12.84 -14.80 14.27
N SER A 235 13.64 -14.38 13.28
CA SER A 235 14.50 -15.29 12.50
C SER A 235 15.60 -15.95 13.31
N GLN A 236 15.99 -15.37 14.47
CA GLN A 236 17.03 -15.92 15.36
C GLN A 236 16.47 -16.84 16.45
N LEU A 237 15.25 -16.55 16.91
CA LEU A 237 14.61 -17.26 18.03
C LEU A 237 13.76 -18.44 17.59
N ILE A 238 13.18 -18.38 16.40
CA ILE A 238 12.37 -19.44 15.81
C ILE A 238 13.30 -20.44 15.11
N LYS A 239 13.01 -21.73 15.26
CA LYS A 239 13.75 -22.80 14.59
C LYS A 239 12.98 -23.34 13.41
N GLN A 240 13.71 -23.90 12.44
CA GLN A 240 13.10 -24.63 11.34
C GLN A 240 12.14 -25.70 11.88
N ASP A 241 10.93 -25.76 11.31
CA ASP A 241 9.85 -26.68 11.68
C ASP A 241 9.18 -26.42 13.05
N ASP A 242 9.46 -25.33 13.74
CA ASP A 242 8.68 -24.93 14.91
C ASP A 242 7.22 -24.65 14.52
N TRP A 243 6.28 -24.97 15.40
CA TRP A 243 4.91 -24.49 15.26
C TRP A 243 4.85 -22.99 15.52
N VAL A 244 4.28 -22.25 14.59
CA VAL A 244 4.13 -20.79 14.69
C VAL A 244 2.71 -20.38 14.35
N ILE A 245 2.18 -19.45 15.15
CA ILE A 245 0.94 -18.73 14.88
C ILE A 245 1.31 -17.29 14.57
N ILE A 246 0.80 -16.76 13.45
CA ILE A 246 0.83 -15.33 13.12
C ILE A 246 -0.56 -14.77 13.36
N ASP A 247 -0.69 -13.81 14.26
CA ASP A 247 -1.88 -12.98 14.42
C ASP A 247 -1.62 -11.61 13.76
N GLY A 248 -2.02 -11.50 12.50
CA GLY A 248 -1.86 -10.28 11.72
C GLY A 248 -2.76 -9.13 12.17
N ASP A 249 -3.81 -9.40 12.95
CA ASP A 249 -4.67 -8.36 13.54
C ASP A 249 -4.01 -7.74 14.78
N ALA A 250 -3.37 -8.58 15.61
CA ALA A 250 -2.73 -8.15 16.86
C ALA A 250 -1.24 -7.79 16.68
N GLY A 251 -0.61 -8.14 15.55
CA GLY A 251 0.84 -7.98 15.35
C GLY A 251 1.68 -8.91 16.22
N VAL A 252 1.21 -10.15 16.46
CA VAL A 252 1.83 -11.10 17.39
C VAL A 252 2.23 -12.37 16.66
N LEU A 253 3.43 -12.88 16.98
CA LEU A 253 3.87 -14.23 16.66
C LEU A 253 3.89 -15.07 17.94
N ILE A 254 3.31 -16.27 17.91
CA ILE A 254 3.38 -17.22 19.00
C ILE A 254 4.17 -18.44 18.52
N VAL A 255 5.24 -18.75 19.23
CA VAL A 255 6.16 -19.84 18.90
C VAL A 255 5.95 -20.99 19.86
N ASP A 256 5.97 -22.22 19.34
CA ASP A 256 5.72 -23.46 20.10
C ASP A 256 4.44 -23.36 20.96
N PRO A 257 3.27 -23.03 20.33
CA PRO A 257 2.02 -22.82 21.05
C PRO A 257 1.59 -24.09 21.79
N SER A 258 1.08 -23.92 23.02
CA SER A 258 0.47 -25.03 23.73
C SER A 258 -0.78 -25.54 22.98
N PRO A 259 -1.23 -26.79 23.22
CA PRO A 259 -2.45 -27.31 22.58
C PRO A 259 -3.69 -26.41 22.79
N ILE A 260 -3.78 -25.76 23.95
CA ILE A 260 -4.88 -24.85 24.27
C ILE A 260 -4.82 -23.61 23.35
N ILE A 261 -3.66 -22.97 23.23
CA ILE A 261 -3.45 -21.80 22.36
C ILE A 261 -3.70 -22.17 20.90
N LEU A 262 -3.21 -23.34 20.47
CA LEU A 262 -3.42 -23.83 19.11
C LEU A 262 -4.92 -24.01 18.80
N ALA A 263 -5.68 -24.59 19.74
CA ALA A 263 -7.12 -24.77 19.60
C ALA A 263 -7.87 -23.42 19.55
N GLU A 264 -7.48 -22.46 20.39
CA GLU A 264 -8.06 -21.10 20.42
C GLU A 264 -7.83 -20.37 19.10
N TYR A 265 -6.58 -20.32 18.61
CA TYR A 265 -6.25 -19.66 17.35
C TYR A 265 -6.79 -20.41 16.13
N GLY A 266 -6.87 -21.73 16.16
CA GLY A 266 -7.57 -22.53 15.15
C GLY A 266 -9.07 -22.24 15.10
N PHE A 267 -9.69 -21.96 16.25
CA PHE A 267 -11.08 -21.46 16.29
C PHE A 267 -11.18 -20.05 15.71
N LYS A 268 -10.29 -19.12 16.10
CA LYS A 268 -10.24 -17.74 15.56
C LYS A 268 -10.06 -17.74 14.04
N GLN A 269 -9.18 -18.57 13.50
CA GLN A 269 -8.94 -18.74 12.07
C GLN A 269 -10.21 -19.20 11.34
N ARG A 270 -10.83 -20.29 11.81
CA ARG A 270 -12.08 -20.81 11.22
C ARG A 270 -13.22 -19.80 11.30
N GLN A 271 -13.32 -19.06 12.41
CA GLN A 271 -14.31 -18.00 12.54
C GLN A 271 -14.08 -16.87 11.51
N GLY A 272 -12.82 -16.46 11.30
CA GLY A 272 -12.45 -15.50 10.27
C GLY A 272 -12.81 -15.96 8.86
N GLU A 273 -12.52 -17.21 8.52
CA GLU A 273 -12.91 -17.80 7.22
C GLU A 273 -14.42 -17.88 7.01
N LEU A 274 -15.17 -18.30 8.04
CA LEU A 274 -16.63 -18.31 7.99
C LEU A 274 -17.21 -16.92 7.81
N GLU A 275 -16.66 -15.93 8.51
CA GLU A 275 -17.09 -14.52 8.34
C GLU A 275 -16.75 -14.00 6.94
N ARG A 276 -15.56 -14.30 6.40
CA ARG A 276 -15.19 -13.97 5.01
C ARG A 276 -16.16 -14.61 4.01
N GLN A 277 -16.48 -15.89 4.16
CA GLN A 277 -17.46 -16.56 3.31
C GLN A 277 -18.87 -15.97 3.44
N ARG A 278 -19.27 -15.58 4.65
CA ARG A 278 -20.54 -14.91 4.91
C ARG A 278 -20.58 -13.53 4.25
N LEU A 279 -19.51 -12.74 4.37
CA LEU A 279 -19.39 -11.44 3.72
C LEU A 279 -19.44 -11.58 2.20
N ASN A 280 -18.77 -12.57 1.61
CA ASN A 280 -18.79 -12.81 0.17
C ASN A 280 -20.20 -13.07 -0.38
N ARG A 281 -21.09 -13.67 0.41
CA ARG A 281 -22.50 -13.85 0.02
C ARG A 281 -23.26 -12.52 -0.14
N LEU A 282 -22.80 -11.48 0.55
CA LEU A 282 -23.40 -10.14 0.48
C LEU A 282 -23.00 -9.37 -0.79
N ARG A 283 -22.04 -9.86 -1.56
CA ARG A 283 -21.48 -9.16 -2.74
C ARG A 283 -22.56 -8.62 -3.66
N ASN A 284 -23.50 -9.46 -4.06
CA ASN A 284 -24.57 -9.13 -5.01
C ASN A 284 -25.84 -8.60 -4.32
N THR A 285 -25.86 -8.50 -2.98
CA THR A 285 -26.99 -7.94 -2.25
C THR A 285 -27.02 -6.42 -2.43
N PRO A 286 -28.14 -5.79 -2.77
CA PRO A 286 -28.23 -4.34 -2.81
C PRO A 286 -27.87 -3.72 -1.47
N SER A 287 -27.04 -2.67 -1.47
CA SER A 287 -26.67 -1.94 -0.24
C SER A 287 -27.83 -1.03 0.17
N MET A 288 -28.76 -1.57 0.97
CA MET A 288 -29.97 -0.90 1.40
C MET A 288 -30.16 -1.06 2.91
N THR A 289 -30.51 0.01 3.61
CA THR A 289 -30.78 -0.03 5.04
C THR A 289 -32.17 -0.65 5.32
N LEU A 290 -32.45 -0.95 6.59
CA LEU A 290 -33.73 -1.53 7.01
C LEU A 290 -34.95 -0.62 6.71
N ASP A 291 -34.74 0.67 6.72
CA ASP A 291 -35.74 1.70 6.38
C ASP A 291 -35.75 2.05 4.87
N GLY A 292 -35.07 1.24 4.03
CA GLY A 292 -35.14 1.32 2.57
C GLY A 292 -34.26 2.40 1.93
N GLN A 293 -33.29 2.97 2.65
CA GLN A 293 -32.34 3.92 2.07
C GLN A 293 -31.27 3.19 1.27
N ARG A 294 -31.10 3.56 0.00
CA ARG A 294 -30.02 3.04 -0.85
C ARG A 294 -28.71 3.74 -0.48
N ILE A 295 -27.67 2.95 -0.28
CA ILE A 295 -26.32 3.43 0.05
C ILE A 295 -25.37 3.01 -1.06
N GLU A 296 -24.54 3.93 -1.54
CA GLU A 296 -23.52 3.66 -2.54
C GLU A 296 -22.22 3.28 -1.85
N LEU A 297 -21.65 2.16 -2.26
CA LEU A 297 -20.34 1.68 -1.81
C LEU A 297 -19.39 1.73 -3.00
N LEU A 298 -18.46 2.66 -2.93
CA LEU A 298 -17.48 2.95 -3.97
C LEU A 298 -16.10 2.45 -3.54
N ALA A 299 -15.25 2.16 -4.52
CA ALA A 299 -13.88 1.75 -4.26
C ALA A 299 -12.91 2.93 -4.32
N ASN A 300 -11.90 2.92 -3.44
CA ASN A 300 -10.67 3.68 -3.61
C ASN A 300 -9.68 2.80 -4.35
N ILE A 301 -9.07 3.32 -5.42
CA ILE A 301 -8.05 2.63 -6.21
C ILE A 301 -6.82 3.51 -6.42
N GLU A 302 -5.69 2.88 -6.61
CA GLU A 302 -4.39 3.51 -6.83
C GLU A 302 -3.88 3.23 -8.25
N MET A 303 -4.17 2.02 -8.75
CA MET A 303 -3.79 1.58 -10.09
C MET A 303 -5.03 1.20 -10.92
N PRO A 304 -4.95 1.30 -12.26
CA PRO A 304 -6.05 0.88 -13.12
C PRO A 304 -6.49 -0.58 -12.93
N ASP A 305 -5.58 -1.46 -12.57
CA ASP A 305 -5.83 -2.89 -12.38
C ASP A 305 -6.61 -3.19 -11.09
N ASP A 306 -6.64 -2.29 -10.11
CA ASP A 306 -7.41 -2.41 -8.88
C ASP A 306 -8.92 -2.44 -9.15
N THR A 307 -9.35 -2.04 -10.35
CA THR A 307 -10.76 -2.15 -10.78
C THR A 307 -11.27 -3.58 -10.74
N VAL A 308 -10.42 -4.58 -10.96
CA VAL A 308 -10.79 -6.00 -10.84
C VAL A 308 -11.20 -6.31 -9.40
N GLY A 309 -10.38 -5.90 -8.42
CA GLY A 309 -10.68 -6.06 -6.99
C GLY A 309 -11.93 -5.27 -6.57
N ALA A 310 -12.11 -4.05 -7.07
CA ALA A 310 -13.30 -3.23 -6.83
C ALA A 310 -14.58 -3.92 -7.30
N MET A 311 -14.59 -4.46 -8.53
CA MET A 311 -15.71 -5.22 -9.09
C MET A 311 -15.96 -6.50 -8.31
N GLN A 312 -14.90 -7.19 -7.90
CA GLN A 312 -15.00 -8.39 -7.08
C GLN A 312 -15.57 -8.12 -5.68
N ALA A 313 -15.30 -6.98 -5.09
CA ALA A 313 -15.87 -6.54 -3.82
C ALA A 313 -17.33 -6.06 -3.94
N GLY A 314 -17.88 -5.92 -5.16
CA GLY A 314 -19.23 -5.43 -5.41
C GLY A 314 -19.36 -3.92 -5.26
N ALA A 315 -18.30 -3.16 -5.57
CA ALA A 315 -18.37 -1.70 -5.68
C ALA A 315 -19.31 -1.28 -6.80
N VAL A 316 -20.03 -0.18 -6.60
CA VAL A 316 -20.92 0.41 -7.61
C VAL A 316 -20.26 1.57 -8.38
N GLY A 317 -18.97 1.75 -8.22
CA GLY A 317 -18.14 2.75 -8.89
C GLY A 317 -16.80 2.92 -8.17
N VAL A 318 -15.94 3.76 -8.73
CA VAL A 318 -14.72 4.25 -8.10
C VAL A 318 -15.00 5.65 -7.54
N GLY A 319 -14.96 5.79 -6.22
CA GLY A 319 -15.16 7.09 -5.56
C GLY A 319 -13.87 7.89 -5.42
N LEU A 320 -12.71 7.22 -5.53
CA LEU A 320 -11.41 7.86 -5.51
C LEU A 320 -10.38 7.05 -6.31
N PHE A 321 -9.98 7.55 -7.48
CA PHE A 321 -8.76 7.11 -8.13
C PHE A 321 -7.63 8.10 -7.80
N ARG A 322 -6.64 7.63 -7.03
CA ARG A 322 -5.47 8.40 -6.61
C ARG A 322 -4.47 8.48 -7.74
N SER A 323 -4.57 9.53 -8.57
CA SER A 323 -3.73 9.67 -9.77
C SER A 323 -2.25 9.94 -9.48
N GLU A 324 -1.88 10.28 -8.26
CA GLU A 324 -0.50 10.56 -7.85
C GLU A 324 0.44 9.38 -8.07
N PHE A 325 -0.04 8.15 -8.00
CA PHE A 325 0.76 6.96 -8.28
C PHE A 325 1.33 6.92 -9.70
N LEU A 326 0.66 7.58 -10.67
CA LEU A 326 1.19 7.75 -12.02
C LEU A 326 2.39 8.71 -12.07
N PHE A 327 2.57 9.54 -11.06
CA PHE A 327 3.62 10.57 -10.98
C PHE A 327 4.83 10.13 -10.16
N MET A 328 4.72 9.05 -9.39
CA MET A 328 5.77 8.54 -8.49
C MET A 328 6.75 7.62 -9.22
N GLY A 329 7.99 7.49 -8.70
CA GLY A 329 8.99 6.55 -9.21
C GLY A 329 9.62 6.89 -10.57
N ARG A 330 9.68 8.16 -10.99
CA ARG A 330 9.94 8.55 -12.39
C ARG A 330 11.20 9.38 -12.64
N LYS A 331 12.28 9.20 -11.98
CA LYS A 331 13.57 9.87 -12.30
C LYS A 331 13.44 11.28 -12.92
N GLY A 332 12.58 12.15 -12.37
CA GLY A 332 12.40 13.54 -12.79
C GLY A 332 11.56 13.79 -14.05
N LYS A 333 10.98 12.78 -14.68
CA LYS A 333 10.05 12.97 -15.81
C LYS A 333 8.60 12.80 -15.35
N LEU A 334 7.79 13.85 -15.52
CA LEU A 334 6.35 13.79 -15.32
C LEU A 334 5.69 12.86 -16.36
N PRO A 335 4.58 12.16 -16.02
CA PRO A 335 3.85 11.33 -16.97
C PRO A 335 3.28 12.18 -18.10
N GLY A 336 3.48 11.73 -19.35
CA GLY A 336 2.96 12.39 -20.53
C GLY A 336 1.43 12.26 -20.62
N GLU A 337 0.80 13.13 -21.45
CA GLU A 337 -0.67 13.11 -21.62
C GLU A 337 -1.21 11.76 -22.07
N ASN A 338 -0.55 11.14 -23.06
CA ASN A 338 -1.02 9.87 -23.60
C ASN A 338 -0.90 8.71 -22.61
N GLU A 339 0.11 8.74 -21.79
CA GLU A 339 0.33 7.75 -20.74
C GLU A 339 -0.76 7.86 -19.66
N GLN A 340 -1.02 9.06 -19.16
CA GLN A 340 -2.12 9.32 -18.22
C GLN A 340 -3.47 8.95 -18.82
N TYR A 341 -3.72 9.33 -20.08
CA TYR A 341 -4.95 8.97 -20.81
C TYR A 341 -5.17 7.46 -20.85
N LEU A 342 -4.13 6.67 -21.19
CA LEU A 342 -4.25 5.22 -21.27
C LEU A 342 -4.54 4.60 -19.90
N ALA A 343 -3.92 5.09 -18.83
CA ALA A 343 -4.18 4.64 -17.47
C ALA A 343 -5.63 4.95 -17.03
N TYR A 344 -6.10 6.18 -17.23
CA TYR A 344 -7.47 6.55 -16.88
C TYR A 344 -8.50 5.79 -17.72
N ARG A 345 -8.26 5.65 -19.02
CA ARG A 345 -9.11 4.86 -19.92
C ARG A 345 -9.21 3.39 -19.45
N LYS A 346 -8.09 2.76 -19.08
CA LYS A 346 -8.06 1.38 -18.59
C LYS A 346 -8.90 1.22 -17.32
N ALA A 347 -8.83 2.18 -16.38
CA ALA A 347 -9.65 2.17 -15.19
C ALA A 347 -11.16 2.33 -15.51
N ILE A 348 -11.50 3.23 -16.43
CA ILE A 348 -12.90 3.45 -16.86
C ILE A 348 -13.47 2.20 -17.52
N GLU A 349 -12.75 1.60 -18.46
CA GLU A 349 -13.15 0.38 -19.15
C GLU A 349 -13.26 -0.80 -18.18
N GLY A 350 -12.33 -0.91 -17.19
CA GLY A 350 -12.35 -1.93 -16.15
C GLY A 350 -13.60 -1.87 -15.26
N MET A 351 -14.18 -0.68 -15.08
CA MET A 351 -15.43 -0.50 -14.31
C MET A 351 -16.72 -0.76 -15.11
N GLN A 352 -16.64 -1.17 -16.38
CA GLN A 352 -17.76 -1.68 -17.17
C GLN A 352 -19.00 -0.76 -17.19
N GLY A 353 -18.79 0.54 -17.33
CA GLY A 353 -19.85 1.55 -17.37
C GLY A 353 -20.25 2.14 -16.02
N LEU A 354 -19.69 1.66 -14.92
CA LEU A 354 -19.85 2.29 -13.61
C LEU A 354 -19.00 3.58 -13.51
N PRO A 355 -19.40 4.57 -12.69
CA PRO A 355 -18.71 5.85 -12.59
C PRO A 355 -17.30 5.71 -11.97
N VAL A 356 -16.35 6.51 -12.48
CA VAL A 356 -14.98 6.60 -11.98
C VAL A 356 -14.68 8.05 -11.61
N THR A 357 -14.37 8.28 -10.33
CA THR A 357 -13.94 9.59 -9.83
C THR A 357 -12.42 9.65 -9.84
N ILE A 358 -11.85 10.47 -10.72
CA ILE A 358 -10.42 10.68 -10.85
C ILE A 358 -10.04 11.95 -10.10
N ARG A 359 -9.20 11.80 -9.07
CA ARG A 359 -8.61 12.93 -8.34
C ARG A 359 -7.40 13.46 -9.11
N THR A 360 -7.34 14.78 -9.32
CA THR A 360 -6.12 15.39 -9.84
C THR A 360 -4.97 15.23 -8.85
N VAL A 361 -3.75 15.31 -9.33
CA VAL A 361 -2.54 14.99 -8.58
C VAL A 361 -2.50 15.66 -7.20
N ASP A 362 -2.26 14.85 -6.17
CA ASP A 362 -2.13 15.27 -4.78
C ASP A 362 -0.75 14.85 -4.23
N ILE A 363 0.28 15.50 -4.74
CA ILE A 363 1.66 15.32 -4.32
C ILE A 363 2.12 16.61 -3.65
N GLY A 364 2.84 16.46 -2.53
CA GLY A 364 3.53 17.53 -1.83
C GLY A 364 5.04 17.36 -1.93
N SER A 365 5.77 18.21 -1.24
CA SER A 365 7.23 18.10 -1.10
C SER A 365 7.66 16.89 -0.26
N ASP A 366 6.72 16.24 0.42
CA ASP A 366 6.85 14.99 1.17
C ASP A 366 7.00 13.74 0.28
N LYS A 367 6.59 13.85 -0.97
CA LYS A 367 6.78 12.76 -1.95
C LYS A 367 7.74 13.27 -3.02
N PRO A 368 9.03 12.93 -2.95
CA PRO A 368 10.00 13.43 -3.91
C PRO A 368 9.64 12.95 -5.32
N LEU A 369 9.22 13.89 -6.15
CA LEU A 369 9.50 13.75 -7.57
C LEU A 369 11.03 13.74 -7.66
N ASP A 370 11.63 12.73 -8.25
CA ASP A 370 13.06 12.66 -8.55
C ASP A 370 13.49 13.94 -9.27
N ARG A 371 13.84 14.98 -8.52
CA ARG A 371 14.33 16.23 -9.09
C ARG A 371 15.82 16.09 -9.33
N PRO A 372 16.36 16.58 -10.47
CA PRO A 372 17.79 16.56 -10.70
C PRO A 372 18.51 17.27 -9.55
N ALA A 373 19.51 16.60 -8.97
CA ALA A 373 20.39 17.15 -7.97
C ALA A 373 20.96 18.48 -8.48
N GLY A 374 20.69 19.60 -7.81
CA GLY A 374 21.30 20.88 -8.17
C GLY A 374 20.56 22.16 -7.80
N LYS A 375 19.34 22.10 -7.29
CA LYS A 375 18.71 23.29 -6.68
C LYS A 375 18.57 23.04 -5.19
N ALA A 376 19.17 23.94 -4.40
CA ALA A 376 19.11 23.93 -2.95
C ALA A 376 17.69 23.56 -2.47
N GLN A 377 17.60 22.54 -1.67
CA GLN A 377 16.42 22.19 -0.92
C GLN A 377 16.07 23.38 -0.03
N ASP A 378 15.02 24.12 -0.39
CA ASP A 378 14.20 24.69 0.65
C ASP A 378 13.55 23.48 1.34
N SER A 379 14.17 23.01 2.40
CA SER A 379 13.59 22.01 3.31
C SER A 379 12.32 22.64 3.88
N HIS A 380 11.18 22.37 3.24
CA HIS A 380 9.90 22.73 3.84
C HIS A 380 9.79 21.93 5.12
N LEU A 381 9.81 22.62 6.25
CA LEU A 381 9.73 22.07 7.60
C LEU A 381 8.51 21.17 7.81
N ASN A 382 7.44 21.35 6.99
CA ASN A 382 6.27 20.49 6.97
C ASN A 382 5.70 20.38 5.54
N PRO A 383 5.88 19.24 4.86
CA PRO A 383 5.38 19.01 3.50
C PRO A 383 3.87 19.15 3.36
N ALA A 384 3.11 18.82 4.40
CA ALA A 384 1.65 18.86 4.40
C ALA A 384 1.09 20.28 4.26
N LEU A 385 1.84 21.32 4.70
CA LEU A 385 1.43 22.73 4.68
C LEU A 385 1.99 23.51 3.49
N GLY A 386 2.82 22.90 2.65
CA GLY A 386 3.57 23.56 1.59
C GLY A 386 2.85 23.63 0.24
N LEU A 387 3.67 23.62 -0.81
CA LEU A 387 3.25 23.63 -2.20
C LEU A 387 2.88 22.19 -2.62
N ARG A 388 1.59 21.84 -2.47
CA ARG A 388 1.06 20.52 -2.82
C ARG A 388 -0.26 20.61 -3.58
N ALA A 389 -0.66 19.52 -4.20
CA ALA A 389 -1.96 19.33 -4.84
C ALA A 389 -2.33 20.50 -5.77
N ILE A 390 -3.52 21.07 -5.61
CA ILE A 390 -3.99 22.18 -6.46
C ILE A 390 -3.05 23.39 -6.42
N ARG A 391 -2.37 23.66 -5.32
CA ARG A 391 -1.42 24.77 -5.23
C ARG A 391 -0.25 24.58 -6.20
N TRP A 392 0.28 23.35 -6.27
CA TRP A 392 1.31 23.00 -7.24
C TRP A 392 0.75 23.00 -8.66
N SER A 393 -0.43 22.45 -8.90
CA SER A 393 -1.10 22.43 -10.21
C SER A 393 -1.33 23.84 -10.76
N LEU A 394 -1.67 24.80 -9.91
CA LEU A 394 -1.84 26.22 -10.30
C LEU A 394 -0.51 26.96 -10.48
N ALA A 395 0.56 26.51 -9.83
CA ALA A 395 1.91 27.05 -10.01
C ALA A 395 2.60 26.51 -11.28
N ASP A 396 2.20 25.33 -11.76
CA ASP A 396 2.66 24.70 -13.02
C ASP A 396 1.47 24.38 -13.95
N PRO A 397 0.85 25.40 -14.58
CA PRO A 397 -0.30 25.19 -15.45
C PRO A 397 -0.05 24.23 -16.63
N PRO A 398 1.15 24.18 -17.27
CA PRO A 398 1.42 23.20 -18.32
C PRO A 398 1.27 21.76 -17.88
N MET A 399 1.78 21.40 -16.70
CA MET A 399 1.62 20.07 -16.10
C MET A 399 0.13 19.78 -15.85
N PHE A 400 -0.57 20.71 -15.21
CA PHE A 400 -1.98 20.54 -14.89
C PHE A 400 -2.87 20.42 -16.14
N LEU A 401 -2.64 21.24 -17.17
CA LEU A 401 -3.33 21.13 -18.47
C LEU A 401 -3.11 19.77 -19.13
N THR A 402 -1.92 19.20 -19.01
CA THR A 402 -1.61 17.85 -19.51
C THR A 402 -2.47 16.81 -18.81
N GLN A 403 -2.61 16.87 -17.48
CA GLN A 403 -3.48 15.97 -16.73
C GLN A 403 -4.97 16.17 -17.07
N LEU A 404 -5.43 17.43 -17.13
CA LEU A 404 -6.82 17.75 -17.46
C LEU A 404 -7.22 17.24 -18.85
N ARG A 405 -6.37 17.42 -19.87
CA ARG A 405 -6.63 16.88 -21.22
C ARG A 405 -6.69 15.36 -21.21
N ALA A 406 -5.79 14.68 -20.47
CA ALA A 406 -5.81 13.23 -20.35
C ALA A 406 -7.11 12.71 -19.72
N ILE A 407 -7.61 13.37 -18.65
CA ILE A 407 -8.87 13.01 -17.99
C ILE A 407 -10.06 13.25 -18.93
N LEU A 408 -10.12 14.42 -19.60
CA LEU A 408 -11.20 14.75 -20.52
C LEU A 408 -11.25 13.77 -21.71
N ARG A 409 -10.11 13.42 -22.29
CA ARG A 409 -10.01 12.38 -23.34
C ARG A 409 -10.51 11.02 -22.85
N ALA A 410 -10.12 10.63 -21.64
CA ALA A 410 -10.56 9.37 -21.05
C ALA A 410 -12.07 9.33 -20.81
N ALA A 411 -12.68 10.48 -20.49
CA ALA A 411 -14.13 10.61 -20.31
C ALA A 411 -14.97 10.28 -21.56
N ALA A 412 -14.37 10.23 -22.76
CA ALA A 412 -15.04 9.74 -23.96
C ALA A 412 -15.38 8.24 -23.88
N HIS A 413 -14.81 7.49 -22.94
CA HIS A 413 -14.97 6.03 -22.80
C HIS A 413 -15.93 5.60 -21.67
N GLY A 414 -16.48 6.53 -20.89
CA GLY A 414 -17.43 6.21 -19.82
C GLY A 414 -17.72 7.37 -18.87
N HIS A 415 -18.36 7.07 -17.75
CA HIS A 415 -18.78 8.08 -16.77
C HIS A 415 -17.60 8.49 -15.88
N VAL A 416 -17.16 9.74 -16.02
CA VAL A 416 -16.03 10.28 -15.26
C VAL A 416 -16.46 11.46 -14.39
N ASN A 417 -16.04 11.42 -13.13
CA ASN A 417 -16.07 12.55 -12.23
C ASN A 417 -14.64 13.08 -12.07
N LEU A 418 -14.42 14.37 -12.20
CA LEU A 418 -13.14 15.04 -11.96
C LEU A 418 -13.15 15.66 -10.57
N LEU A 419 -12.29 15.19 -9.69
CA LEU A 419 -12.20 15.63 -8.29
C LEU A 419 -10.93 16.45 -8.06
N VAL A 420 -11.08 17.64 -7.50
CA VAL A 420 -9.95 18.57 -7.25
C VAL A 420 -9.65 18.60 -5.74
N PRO A 421 -8.42 18.22 -5.31
CA PRO A 421 -8.01 18.22 -3.92
C PRO A 421 -7.56 19.58 -3.41
N MET A 422 -7.51 19.79 -2.10
CA MET A 422 -6.85 20.88 -1.37
C MET A 422 -7.34 22.30 -1.68
N LEU A 423 -8.51 22.45 -2.30
CA LEU A 423 -9.10 23.76 -2.55
C LEU A 423 -9.51 24.43 -1.21
N ALA A 424 -9.11 25.69 -1.05
CA ALA A 424 -9.45 26.49 0.14
C ALA A 424 -10.05 27.87 -0.23
N HIS A 425 -9.76 28.40 -1.41
CA HIS A 425 -10.12 29.77 -1.78
C HIS A 425 -10.93 29.86 -3.07
N ALA A 426 -11.87 30.79 -3.14
CA ALA A 426 -12.65 31.09 -4.35
C ALA A 426 -11.77 31.43 -5.57
N ARG A 427 -10.58 31.99 -5.34
CA ARG A 427 -9.61 32.28 -6.41
C ARG A 427 -9.08 30.98 -7.02
N GLU A 428 -8.71 30.01 -6.21
CA GLU A 428 -8.23 28.69 -6.67
C GLU A 428 -9.32 27.98 -7.47
N ILE A 429 -10.58 28.02 -7.00
CA ILE A 429 -11.73 27.47 -7.74
C ILE A 429 -11.83 28.08 -9.14
N ARG A 430 -11.85 29.43 -9.23
CA ARG A 430 -11.98 30.10 -10.53
C ARG A 430 -10.79 29.83 -11.46
N GLN A 431 -9.57 29.80 -10.94
CA GLN A 431 -8.38 29.46 -11.73
C GLN A 431 -8.45 28.02 -12.26
N THR A 432 -8.86 27.06 -11.42
CA THR A 432 -9.07 25.66 -11.81
C THR A 432 -10.09 25.54 -12.94
N LEU A 433 -11.26 26.17 -12.79
CA LEU A 433 -12.31 26.17 -13.81
C LEU A 433 -11.83 26.78 -15.14
N THR A 434 -11.05 27.87 -15.08
CA THR A 434 -10.44 28.48 -16.27
C THR A 434 -9.49 27.51 -16.97
N LEU A 435 -8.67 26.76 -16.24
CA LEU A 435 -7.76 25.78 -16.83
C LEU A 435 -8.50 24.56 -17.41
N ILE A 436 -9.60 24.13 -16.81
CA ILE A 436 -10.46 23.08 -17.37
C ILE A 436 -11.03 23.53 -18.73
N GLU A 437 -11.57 24.75 -18.84
CA GLU A 437 -12.08 25.29 -20.11
C GLU A 437 -10.95 25.51 -21.13
N GLN A 438 -9.77 25.91 -20.69
CA GLN A 438 -8.59 26.00 -21.56
C GLN A 438 -8.21 24.60 -22.11
N ALA A 439 -8.24 23.56 -21.28
CA ALA A 439 -7.96 22.18 -21.72
C ALA A 439 -8.99 21.70 -22.77
N ARG A 440 -10.28 21.99 -22.59
CA ARG A 440 -11.35 21.72 -23.59
C ARG A 440 -11.06 22.43 -24.90
N THR A 441 -10.80 23.73 -24.84
CA THR A 441 -10.47 24.56 -26.04
C THR A 441 -9.23 24.02 -26.77
N GLN A 442 -8.22 23.50 -26.04
CA GLN A 442 -7.04 22.92 -26.67
C GLN A 442 -7.37 21.62 -27.40
N LEU A 443 -8.21 20.74 -26.80
CA LEU A 443 -8.66 19.50 -27.44
C LEU A 443 -9.53 19.78 -28.68
N ASP A 444 -10.44 20.77 -28.62
CA ASP A 444 -11.23 21.22 -29.78
C ASP A 444 -10.34 21.66 -30.94
N LYS A 445 -9.32 22.50 -30.66
CA LYS A 445 -8.36 22.98 -31.68
C LYS A 445 -7.53 21.83 -32.28
N GLN A 446 -7.27 20.79 -31.52
CA GLN A 446 -6.53 19.61 -31.97
C GLN A 446 -7.42 18.58 -32.69
N GLY A 447 -8.73 18.76 -32.68
CA GLY A 447 -9.70 17.79 -33.22
C GLY A 447 -9.72 16.46 -32.45
N VAL A 448 -9.34 16.49 -31.15
CA VAL A 448 -9.29 15.30 -30.29
C VAL A 448 -10.60 15.15 -29.54
N ALA A 449 -11.23 13.96 -29.67
CA ALA A 449 -12.49 13.66 -28.97
C ALA A 449 -12.28 13.60 -27.44
N TYR A 450 -13.25 14.15 -26.70
CA TYR A 450 -13.33 14.07 -25.24
C TYR A 450 -14.77 13.95 -24.77
N GLY A 451 -14.97 13.55 -23.50
CA GLY A 451 -16.30 13.35 -22.92
C GLY A 451 -16.66 14.37 -21.84
N PRO A 452 -17.94 14.42 -21.44
CA PRO A 452 -18.37 15.24 -20.32
C PRO A 452 -17.82 14.69 -19.00
N VAL A 453 -17.52 15.59 -18.06
CA VAL A 453 -17.14 15.26 -16.69
C VAL A 453 -18.00 16.03 -15.70
N ARG A 454 -18.42 15.38 -14.61
CA ARG A 454 -18.95 16.08 -13.44
C ARG A 454 -17.78 16.63 -12.63
N LEU A 455 -17.91 17.84 -12.14
CA LEU A 455 -16.84 18.50 -11.38
C LEU A 455 -17.10 18.38 -9.88
N GLY A 456 -16.12 17.92 -9.14
CA GLY A 456 -16.15 17.79 -7.69
C GLY A 456 -14.98 18.46 -7.00
N ALA A 457 -15.19 18.86 -5.75
CA ALA A 457 -14.14 19.37 -4.87
C ALA A 457 -13.98 18.45 -3.66
N MET A 458 -12.71 18.24 -3.25
CA MET A 458 -12.43 17.54 -2.01
C MET A 458 -12.48 18.52 -0.84
N ILE A 459 -13.24 18.15 0.18
CA ILE A 459 -13.36 18.90 1.45
C ILE A 459 -12.45 18.22 2.46
N GLU A 460 -11.25 18.74 2.57
CA GLU A 460 -10.19 18.18 3.41
C GLU A 460 -9.38 19.25 4.14
N VAL A 461 -9.64 20.53 3.82
CA VAL A 461 -9.12 21.68 4.54
C VAL A 461 -10.26 22.26 5.40
N PRO A 462 -10.06 22.54 6.70
CA PRO A 462 -11.11 23.12 7.55
C PRO A 462 -11.74 24.38 6.98
N ALA A 463 -10.96 25.24 6.31
CA ALA A 463 -11.48 26.42 5.64
C ALA A 463 -12.54 26.10 4.56
N ALA A 464 -12.37 24.99 3.83
CA ALA A 464 -13.33 24.51 2.85
C ALA A 464 -14.61 23.99 3.54
N ALA A 465 -14.46 23.18 4.60
CA ALA A 465 -15.56 22.63 5.37
C ALA A 465 -16.44 23.71 6.02
N LEU A 466 -15.82 24.80 6.49
CA LEU A 466 -16.53 25.96 7.05
C LEU A 466 -17.24 26.82 5.99
N THR A 467 -16.92 26.65 4.71
CA THR A 467 -17.44 27.48 3.60
C THR A 467 -18.07 26.64 2.49
N VAL A 468 -18.63 25.48 2.81
CA VAL A 468 -19.27 24.54 1.87
C VAL A 468 -20.23 25.23 0.88
N PRO A 469 -21.11 26.20 1.29
CA PRO A 469 -21.99 26.89 0.34
C PRO A 469 -21.26 27.60 -0.80
N LEU A 470 -20.01 28.04 -0.60
CA LEU A 470 -19.19 28.60 -1.66
C LEU A 470 -18.84 27.56 -2.73
N PHE A 471 -18.45 26.36 -2.28
CA PHE A 471 -18.07 25.25 -3.17
C PHE A 471 -19.25 24.75 -3.99
N LEU A 472 -20.42 24.60 -3.38
CA LEU A 472 -21.63 24.09 -4.02
C LEU A 472 -22.19 24.99 -5.14
N ARG A 473 -21.70 26.23 -5.26
CA ARG A 473 -22.00 27.12 -6.40
C ARG A 473 -21.27 26.71 -7.68
N TYR A 474 -20.14 26.02 -7.54
CA TYR A 474 -19.23 25.73 -8.64
C TYR A 474 -19.09 24.25 -8.96
N PHE A 475 -19.41 23.39 -7.99
CA PHE A 475 -19.20 21.95 -8.12
C PHE A 475 -20.52 21.17 -8.08
N ASP A 476 -20.53 20.04 -8.79
CA ASP A 476 -21.69 19.16 -8.92
C ASP A 476 -21.82 18.23 -7.70
N PHE A 477 -20.69 17.89 -7.06
CA PHE A 477 -20.61 17.04 -5.90
C PHE A 477 -19.41 17.41 -5.02
N LEU A 478 -19.40 16.91 -3.79
CA LEU A 478 -18.28 17.03 -2.86
C LEU A 478 -17.80 15.66 -2.41
N SER A 479 -16.50 15.55 -2.06
CA SER A 479 -15.91 14.37 -1.45
C SER A 479 -15.15 14.79 -0.20
N ILE A 480 -15.45 14.15 0.95
CA ILE A 480 -14.80 14.49 2.22
C ILE A 480 -13.57 13.63 2.39
N GLY A 481 -12.39 14.25 2.34
CA GLY A 481 -11.08 13.62 2.58
C GLY A 481 -10.75 13.64 4.07
N THR A 482 -11.30 12.70 4.85
CA THR A 482 -11.22 12.74 6.32
C THR A 482 -9.81 12.66 6.86
N ASN A 483 -8.88 12.00 6.18
CA ASN A 483 -7.51 11.86 6.65
C ASN A 483 -6.80 13.22 6.79
N ASP A 484 -6.84 14.02 5.72
CA ASP A 484 -6.25 15.36 5.72
C ASP A 484 -7.11 16.36 6.52
N LEU A 485 -8.45 16.19 6.51
CA LEU A 485 -9.32 17.03 7.33
C LEU A 485 -9.01 16.89 8.83
N ILE A 486 -8.78 15.67 9.31
CA ILE A 486 -8.37 15.41 10.70
C ILE A 486 -7.00 16.04 10.97
N GLN A 487 -6.01 15.77 10.12
CA GLN A 487 -4.66 16.28 10.24
C GLN A 487 -4.62 17.81 10.35
N TYR A 488 -5.34 18.51 9.48
CA TYR A 488 -5.37 19.97 9.48
C TYR A 488 -6.25 20.57 10.60
N THR A 489 -7.32 19.88 11.00
CA THR A 489 -8.19 20.33 12.09
C THR A 489 -7.45 20.26 13.42
N LEU A 490 -6.69 19.20 13.65
CA LEU A 490 -5.97 18.96 14.90
C LEU A 490 -4.54 19.50 14.87
N ALA A 491 -4.07 20.04 13.71
CA ALA A 491 -2.73 20.58 13.52
C ALA A 491 -1.63 19.54 13.82
N ILE A 492 -1.82 18.29 13.38
CA ILE A 492 -0.89 17.19 13.58
C ILE A 492 -0.39 16.68 12.24
N ASP A 493 0.82 16.13 12.22
CA ASP A 493 1.31 15.34 11.11
C ASP A 493 1.13 13.86 11.45
N ARG A 494 0.28 13.17 10.69
CA ARG A 494 0.00 11.73 10.93
C ARG A 494 1.20 10.82 10.60
N ALA A 495 2.20 11.33 9.88
CA ALA A 495 3.43 10.62 9.57
C ALA A 495 4.48 10.79 10.68
N ASP A 496 4.35 11.79 11.55
CA ASP A 496 5.24 12.01 12.70
C ASP A 496 4.82 11.12 13.87
N GLU A 497 5.61 10.10 14.17
CA GLU A 497 5.37 9.12 15.24
C GLU A 497 5.17 9.77 16.61
N SER A 498 5.78 10.93 16.85
CA SER A 498 5.70 11.65 18.13
C SER A 498 4.31 12.20 18.42
N VAL A 499 3.53 12.54 17.40
CA VAL A 499 2.20 13.13 17.49
C VAL A 499 1.08 12.32 16.82
N ALA A 500 1.41 11.25 16.09
CA ALA A 500 0.44 10.39 15.39
C ALA A 500 -0.62 9.80 16.34
N HIS A 501 -0.29 9.63 17.62
CA HIS A 501 -1.23 9.17 18.65
C HIS A 501 -2.36 10.17 18.95
N LEU A 502 -2.23 11.44 18.53
CA LEU A 502 -3.26 12.48 18.67
C LEU A 502 -4.26 12.47 17.49
N TYR A 503 -4.02 11.61 16.48
CA TYR A 503 -4.95 11.45 15.35
C TYR A 503 -6.25 10.82 15.84
N ASP A 504 -7.30 11.62 15.94
CA ASP A 504 -8.60 11.19 16.46
C ASP A 504 -9.72 11.48 15.45
N PRO A 505 -10.26 10.45 14.77
CA PRO A 505 -11.40 10.60 13.87
C PRO A 505 -12.71 10.94 14.61
N CYS A 506 -12.78 10.69 15.92
CA CYS A 506 -13.95 10.97 16.76
C CYS A 506 -13.89 12.33 17.43
N HIS A 507 -12.86 13.14 17.16
CA HIS A 507 -12.74 14.47 17.77
C HIS A 507 -13.97 15.34 17.45
N PRO A 508 -14.59 16.02 18.45
CA PRO A 508 -15.83 16.79 18.25
C PRO A 508 -15.76 17.81 17.10
N ALA A 509 -14.62 18.49 16.93
CA ALA A 509 -14.43 19.46 15.84
C ALA A 509 -14.46 18.78 14.46
N VAL A 510 -13.84 17.61 14.33
CA VAL A 510 -13.82 16.85 13.09
C VAL A 510 -15.22 16.37 12.74
N LEU A 511 -15.90 15.73 13.68
CA LEU A 511 -17.27 15.23 13.48
C LEU A 511 -18.23 16.35 13.11
N ARG A 512 -18.08 17.55 13.70
CA ARG A 512 -18.88 18.73 13.37
C ARG A 512 -18.65 19.17 11.92
N LEU A 513 -17.40 19.27 11.48
CA LEU A 513 -17.07 19.65 10.10
C LEU A 513 -17.63 18.65 9.08
N VAL A 514 -17.54 17.36 9.38
CA VAL A 514 -18.11 16.28 8.53
C VAL A 514 -19.63 16.39 8.49
N ALA A 515 -20.29 16.50 9.66
CA ALA A 515 -21.75 16.60 9.78
C ALA A 515 -22.31 17.82 9.04
N ASP A 516 -21.71 19.00 9.24
CA ASP A 516 -22.13 20.25 8.63
C ASP A 516 -21.96 20.19 7.09
N THR A 517 -20.88 19.56 6.62
CA THR A 517 -20.66 19.34 5.17
C THR A 517 -21.74 18.45 4.56
N ILE A 518 -22.07 17.32 5.21
CA ILE A 518 -23.11 16.40 4.76
C ILE A 518 -24.48 17.10 4.76
N ALA A 519 -24.83 17.78 5.86
CA ALA A 519 -26.11 18.47 6.00
C ALA A 519 -26.30 19.57 4.94
N GLU A 520 -25.23 20.35 4.66
CA GLU A 520 -25.30 21.42 3.66
C GLU A 520 -25.44 20.87 2.23
N CYS A 521 -24.74 19.78 1.88
CA CYS A 521 -24.92 19.11 0.61
C CYS A 521 -26.37 18.60 0.44
N GLN A 522 -26.92 17.95 1.47
CA GLN A 522 -28.31 17.49 1.46
C GLN A 522 -29.30 18.66 1.29
N ARG A 523 -29.10 19.77 2.01
CA ARG A 523 -29.94 20.97 1.91
C ARG A 523 -29.98 21.53 0.48
N GLN A 524 -28.86 21.44 -0.26
CA GLN A 524 -28.75 21.94 -1.63
C GLN A 524 -29.01 20.86 -2.70
N GLY A 525 -29.34 19.62 -2.30
CA GLY A 525 -29.59 18.51 -3.23
C GLY A 525 -28.34 18.10 -4.03
N LYS A 526 -27.15 18.21 -3.44
CA LYS A 526 -25.88 17.85 -4.03
C LYS A 526 -25.33 16.57 -3.40
N ASP A 527 -24.67 15.75 -4.22
CA ASP A 527 -24.06 14.51 -3.76
C ASP A 527 -22.84 14.79 -2.89
N VAL A 528 -22.67 13.97 -1.85
CA VAL A 528 -21.48 13.98 -0.99
C VAL A 528 -21.02 12.57 -0.67
N THR A 529 -19.73 12.33 -0.81
CA THR A 529 -19.07 11.06 -0.51
C THR A 529 -18.03 11.27 0.59
N VAL A 530 -17.83 10.29 1.47
CA VAL A 530 -16.64 10.23 2.33
C VAL A 530 -15.67 9.23 1.72
N CYS A 531 -14.41 9.64 1.49
CA CYS A 531 -13.39 8.82 0.84
C CYS A 531 -12.11 8.59 1.66
N GLY A 532 -12.01 9.16 2.87
CA GLY A 532 -10.94 8.86 3.81
C GLY A 532 -11.15 7.53 4.53
N GLU A 533 -10.21 7.18 5.42
CA GLU A 533 -10.23 5.92 6.18
C GLU A 533 -11.50 5.74 7.02
N MET A 534 -12.08 6.83 7.50
CA MET A 534 -13.34 6.83 8.25
C MET A 534 -14.48 6.12 7.49
N ALA A 535 -14.51 6.17 6.15
CA ALA A 535 -15.54 5.51 5.35
C ALA A 535 -15.46 3.98 5.41
N GLY A 536 -14.26 3.43 5.53
CA GLY A 536 -14.00 1.99 5.62
C GLY A 536 -14.03 1.42 7.04
N ASP A 537 -14.15 2.30 8.04
CA ASP A 537 -14.24 1.89 9.44
C ASP A 537 -15.68 1.45 9.78
N MET A 538 -15.83 0.18 10.19
CA MET A 538 -17.12 -0.38 10.60
C MET A 538 -17.70 0.34 11.83
N GLY A 539 -16.86 0.81 12.75
CA GLY A 539 -17.28 1.57 13.92
C GLY A 539 -17.93 2.89 13.53
N MET A 540 -17.41 3.56 12.51
CA MET A 540 -17.91 4.85 12.04
C MET A 540 -19.13 4.73 11.11
N THR A 541 -19.39 3.55 10.52
CA THR A 541 -20.45 3.37 9.51
C THR A 541 -21.82 3.84 10.02
N ARG A 542 -22.20 3.46 11.24
CA ARG A 542 -23.50 3.82 11.83
C ARG A 542 -23.61 5.31 12.08
N LEU A 543 -22.54 5.95 12.56
CA LEU A 543 -22.49 7.39 12.78
C LEU A 543 -22.68 8.15 11.47
N LEU A 544 -21.90 7.83 10.45
CA LEU A 544 -21.99 8.48 9.15
C LEU A 544 -23.37 8.33 8.51
N LEU A 545 -23.99 7.14 8.63
CA LEU A 545 -25.40 6.94 8.19
C LEU A 545 -26.38 7.83 8.95
N GLY A 546 -26.21 7.96 10.29
CA GLY A 546 -27.01 8.81 11.14
C GLY A 546 -26.85 10.30 10.84
N LEU A 547 -25.65 10.73 10.46
CA LEU A 547 -25.36 12.08 9.97
C LEU A 547 -25.96 12.34 8.56
N GLY A 548 -26.47 11.29 7.90
CA GLY A 548 -27.14 11.41 6.62
C GLY A 548 -26.30 11.02 5.41
N LEU A 549 -25.08 10.53 5.58
CA LEU A 549 -24.27 10.07 4.45
C LEU A 549 -24.92 8.93 3.67
N ARG A 550 -24.80 8.96 2.34
CA ARG A 550 -25.40 7.95 1.44
C ARG A 550 -24.37 7.37 0.45
N SER A 551 -23.16 7.90 0.39
CA SER A 551 -22.09 7.44 -0.50
C SER A 551 -20.78 7.33 0.29
N PHE A 552 -20.19 6.12 0.27
CA PHE A 552 -18.97 5.76 0.98
C PHE A 552 -17.95 5.26 -0.01
N SER A 553 -16.70 5.71 0.08
CA SER A 553 -15.62 5.25 -0.77
C SER A 553 -14.44 4.76 0.08
N MET A 554 -14.03 3.51 -0.12
CA MET A 554 -13.06 2.84 0.73
C MET A 554 -12.23 1.82 -0.05
N HIS A 555 -11.21 1.29 0.57
CA HIS A 555 -10.45 0.18 -0.02
C HIS A 555 -11.38 -1.02 -0.30
N PRO A 556 -11.23 -1.72 -1.44
CA PRO A 556 -12.11 -2.84 -1.83
C PRO A 556 -12.33 -3.88 -0.74
N SER A 557 -11.30 -4.23 0.04
CA SER A 557 -11.39 -5.22 1.12
C SER A 557 -12.35 -4.85 2.26
N GLN A 558 -12.71 -3.56 2.42
CA GLN A 558 -13.58 -3.07 3.49
C GLN A 558 -15.06 -3.04 3.08
N ILE A 559 -15.35 -3.03 1.78
CA ILE A 559 -16.70 -2.82 1.22
C ILE A 559 -17.73 -3.79 1.80
N LEU A 560 -17.42 -5.08 1.85
CA LEU A 560 -18.40 -6.08 2.30
C LEU A 560 -18.67 -6.01 3.80
N ALA A 561 -17.69 -5.63 4.60
CA ALA A 561 -17.84 -5.45 6.04
C ALA A 561 -18.71 -4.23 6.37
N VAL A 562 -18.45 -3.10 5.71
CA VAL A 562 -19.29 -1.89 5.80
C VAL A 562 -20.71 -2.18 5.29
N LYS A 563 -20.84 -2.92 4.17
CA LYS A 563 -22.14 -3.35 3.65
C LYS A 563 -22.95 -4.13 4.67
N GLN A 564 -22.31 -5.02 5.41
CA GLN A 564 -22.98 -5.78 6.46
C GLN A 564 -23.56 -4.86 7.55
N GLN A 565 -22.84 -3.79 7.94
CA GLN A 565 -23.34 -2.79 8.90
C GLN A 565 -24.53 -2.03 8.32
N ILE A 566 -24.46 -1.63 7.05
CA ILE A 566 -25.55 -0.91 6.36
C ILE A 566 -26.84 -1.73 6.32
N LEU A 567 -26.75 -3.03 5.96
CA LEU A 567 -27.90 -3.93 5.90
C LEU A 567 -28.61 -4.12 7.25
N ARG A 568 -27.95 -3.81 8.37
CA ARG A 568 -28.49 -3.88 9.74
C ARG A 568 -28.91 -2.52 10.30
N ALA A 569 -28.66 -1.45 9.57
CA ALA A 569 -28.89 -0.09 10.01
C ALA A 569 -30.31 0.41 9.68
N ASP A 570 -30.87 1.22 10.57
CA ASP A 570 -32.11 1.98 10.36
C ASP A 570 -31.74 3.47 10.53
N THR A 571 -31.72 4.21 9.42
CA THR A 571 -31.22 5.59 9.43
C THR A 571 -32.10 6.53 10.26
N GLY A 572 -33.39 6.25 10.36
CA GLY A 572 -34.30 7.02 11.22
C GLY A 572 -33.93 6.94 12.71
N LYS A 573 -33.57 5.74 13.18
CA LYS A 573 -33.12 5.53 14.57
C LYS A 573 -31.73 6.11 14.81
N LEU A 574 -30.85 5.97 13.82
CA LEU A 574 -29.45 6.44 13.94
C LEU A 574 -29.35 7.97 13.99
N LYS A 575 -30.30 8.71 13.41
CA LYS A 575 -30.25 10.18 13.37
C LYS A 575 -30.24 10.80 14.77
N LEU A 576 -31.10 10.34 15.69
CA LEU A 576 -31.15 10.84 17.06
C LEU A 576 -29.88 10.49 17.84
N TRP A 577 -29.39 9.26 17.68
CA TRP A 577 -28.14 8.82 18.29
C TRP A 577 -26.93 9.58 17.76
N ALA A 578 -26.84 9.81 16.45
CA ALA A 578 -25.76 10.59 15.86
C ALA A 578 -25.73 12.04 16.39
N GLN A 579 -26.90 12.64 16.66
CA GLN A 579 -26.97 13.95 17.31
C GLN A 579 -26.41 13.91 18.74
N GLN A 580 -26.73 12.88 19.52
CA GLN A 580 -26.17 12.70 20.86
C GLN A 580 -24.64 12.54 20.82
N VAL A 581 -24.11 11.81 19.81
CA VAL A 581 -22.66 11.69 19.60
C VAL A 581 -22.02 13.04 19.28
N LEU A 582 -22.64 13.86 18.41
CA LEU A 582 -22.13 15.20 18.08
C LEU A 582 -22.15 16.17 19.26
N ASP A 583 -23.07 15.99 20.21
CA ASP A 583 -23.23 16.86 21.37
C ASP A 583 -22.38 16.39 22.59
N SER A 584 -21.69 15.23 22.45
CA SER A 584 -20.81 14.69 23.50
C SER A 584 -19.45 15.38 23.51
N GLU A 585 -18.84 15.47 24.69
CA GLU A 585 -17.45 15.88 24.87
C GLU A 585 -16.48 14.75 24.47
N GLU A 586 -16.91 13.48 24.61
CA GLU A 586 -16.16 12.27 24.26
C GLU A 586 -16.98 11.40 23.32
N PRO A 587 -17.10 11.79 22.03
CA PRO A 587 -17.90 11.03 21.04
C PRO A 587 -17.46 9.58 20.88
N GLY A 588 -16.15 9.31 20.94
CA GLY A 588 -15.59 7.96 20.80
C GLY A 588 -16.09 6.96 21.86
N ALA A 589 -16.47 7.43 23.05
CA ALA A 589 -17.03 6.58 24.10
C ALA A 589 -18.48 6.11 23.81
N LEU A 590 -19.16 6.73 22.84
CA LEU A 590 -20.54 6.40 22.45
C LEU A 590 -20.64 5.53 21.19
N LEU A 591 -19.52 5.27 20.53
CA LEU A 591 -19.43 4.43 19.32
C LEU A 591 -19.23 2.96 19.67
#